data_2a437a5dfedae545b65502ddfab5ba97
#
_entry.id   2a437a5dfedae545b65502ddfab5ba97
#
_cell.length_a   1.000
_cell.length_b   1.000
_cell.length_c   1.000
_cell.angle_alpha   90.00
_cell.angle_beta   90.00
_cell.angle_gamma   90.00
#
_symmetry.space_group_name_H-M   'P 1'
#
loop_
_entity.id
_entity.type
_entity.pdbx_description
1 polymer ?
#
loop_
_entity_poly.entity_id
_entity_poly.type
_entity_poly.pdbx_seq_one_letter_code
_entity_poly.pdbx_strand_id
1 'polypeptide(L)'
;MKLYRSPYEAYPFLADAAEDLRCDFEILTDEMSSKTGLLAALCPEKREDLLKIDDLIYHMNPSLRTFFSITEEEVRWLNERLEELLQENKGRCNRFVLPAGTQRACFAHVLRTDGKKLVRMLYRHAQSGGKVENNLFDFANLISGYFFQLALWLNAQDGFEEIPFVSRNYK
;
A
#
# COMPACT_ATOMS: atom_id res chain seq x y z
N MET A 1 -29.28 -20.38 -10.13
CA MET A 1 -30.03 -19.09 -10.13
C MET A 1 -29.20 -18.09 -10.91
N LYS A 2 -29.74 -17.39 -11.91
CA LYS A 2 -29.00 -16.41 -12.69
C LYS A 2 -28.90 -15.13 -11.84
N LEU A 3 -27.67 -14.65 -11.57
CA LEU A 3 -27.47 -13.38 -10.88
C LEU A 3 -28.03 -12.22 -11.73
N TYR A 4 -28.68 -11.29 -11.05
CA TYR A 4 -29.05 -10.02 -11.68
C TYR A 4 -27.79 -9.21 -11.98
N ARG A 5 -27.69 -8.67 -13.20
CA ARG A 5 -26.62 -7.73 -13.61
C ARG A 5 -27.24 -6.36 -13.79
N SER A 6 -26.74 -5.38 -13.04
CA SER A 6 -27.20 -4.00 -13.17
C SER A 6 -26.77 -3.43 -14.53
N PRO A 7 -27.68 -2.73 -15.26
CA PRO A 7 -27.27 -2.00 -16.46
C PRO A 7 -26.44 -0.74 -16.16
N TYR A 8 -26.26 -0.42 -14.88
CA TYR A 8 -25.54 0.77 -14.40
C TYR A 8 -24.18 0.41 -13.77
N GLU A 9 -23.70 -0.83 -13.95
CA GLU A 9 -22.38 -1.21 -13.46
C GLU A 9 -21.29 -0.32 -14.07
N ALA A 10 -20.54 0.38 -13.21
CA ALA A 10 -19.45 1.25 -13.62
C ALA A 10 -18.16 0.49 -13.95
N TYR A 11 -18.08 -0.78 -13.54
CA TYR A 11 -16.89 -1.63 -13.71
C TYR A 11 -17.30 -3.06 -14.11
N PRO A 12 -16.72 -3.64 -15.19
CA PRO A 12 -17.24 -4.87 -15.79
C PRO A 12 -17.07 -6.14 -14.96
N PHE A 13 -16.17 -6.12 -13.96
CA PHE A 13 -15.78 -7.30 -13.18
C PHE A 13 -16.44 -7.40 -11.80
N LEU A 14 -17.34 -6.46 -11.42
CA LEU A 14 -17.98 -6.44 -10.10
C LEU A 14 -18.80 -7.69 -9.79
N ALA A 15 -19.23 -8.45 -10.79
CA ALA A 15 -19.95 -9.71 -10.61
C ALA A 15 -19.10 -10.95 -10.89
N ASP A 16 -17.77 -10.84 -10.83
CA ASP A 16 -16.88 -12.00 -10.86
C ASP A 16 -17.19 -12.93 -9.67
N ALA A 17 -16.83 -14.22 -9.80
CA ALA A 17 -17.06 -15.18 -8.73
C ALA A 17 -16.37 -14.77 -7.43
N ALA A 18 -17.00 -15.04 -6.29
CA ALA A 18 -16.51 -14.62 -4.97
C ALA A 18 -15.10 -15.19 -4.62
N GLU A 19 -14.73 -16.30 -5.25
CA GLU A 19 -13.41 -16.92 -5.11
C GLU A 19 -12.34 -16.27 -6.01
N ASP A 20 -12.77 -15.48 -7.01
CA ASP A 20 -11.87 -14.80 -7.94
C ASP A 20 -11.40 -13.48 -7.35
N LEU A 21 -10.20 -13.46 -6.80
CA LEU A 21 -9.64 -12.30 -6.12
C LEU A 21 -9.18 -11.17 -7.06
N ARG A 22 -9.28 -11.34 -8.39
CA ARG A 22 -8.79 -10.34 -9.35
C ARG A 22 -9.55 -9.03 -9.26
N CYS A 23 -10.88 -9.11 -9.16
CA CYS A 23 -11.71 -7.90 -9.00
C CYS A 23 -11.45 -7.21 -7.65
N ASP A 24 -11.35 -7.98 -6.56
CA ASP A 24 -11.03 -7.41 -5.24
C ASP A 24 -9.64 -6.75 -5.21
N PHE A 25 -8.68 -7.33 -5.93
CA PHE A 25 -7.35 -6.76 -6.09
C PHE A 25 -7.38 -5.43 -6.86
N GLU A 26 -8.15 -5.38 -7.94
CA GLU A 26 -8.32 -4.16 -8.75
C GLU A 26 -9.00 -3.05 -7.94
N ILE A 27 -10.04 -3.36 -7.17
CA ILE A 27 -10.70 -2.39 -6.28
C ILE A 27 -9.74 -1.91 -5.18
N LEU A 28 -8.99 -2.81 -4.56
CA LEU A 28 -8.03 -2.43 -3.51
C LEU A 28 -6.91 -1.53 -4.03
N THR A 29 -6.37 -1.82 -5.20
CA THR A 29 -5.32 -0.98 -5.81
C THR A 29 -5.84 0.38 -6.25
N ASP A 30 -7.08 0.47 -6.76
CA ASP A 30 -7.73 1.74 -7.07
C ASP A 30 -7.99 2.58 -5.80
N GLU A 31 -8.46 1.94 -4.73
CA GLU A 31 -8.61 2.58 -3.41
C GLU A 31 -7.26 3.11 -2.88
N MET A 32 -6.19 2.31 -2.98
CA MET A 32 -4.85 2.69 -2.55
C MET A 32 -4.29 3.85 -3.38
N SER A 33 -4.48 3.82 -4.70
CA SER A 33 -4.11 4.91 -5.61
C SER A 33 -4.82 6.21 -5.21
N SER A 34 -6.14 6.18 -5.05
CA SER A 34 -6.93 7.34 -4.62
C SER A 34 -6.46 7.94 -3.29
N LYS A 35 -6.13 7.08 -2.31
CA LYS A 35 -5.59 7.50 -1.01
C LYS A 35 -4.17 8.07 -1.12
N THR A 36 -3.34 7.50 -2.00
CA THR A 36 -1.97 7.98 -2.23
C THR A 36 -1.98 9.35 -2.88
N GLY A 37 -2.85 9.58 -3.86
CA GLY A 37 -3.09 10.89 -4.46
C GLY A 37 -3.54 11.94 -3.44
N LEU A 38 -4.46 11.55 -2.52
CA LEU A 38 -4.87 12.42 -1.42
C LEU A 38 -3.69 12.77 -0.49
N LEU A 39 -2.87 11.78 -0.12
CA LEU A 39 -1.69 12.02 0.70
C LEU A 39 -0.67 12.91 -0.01
N ALA A 40 -0.47 12.75 -1.32
CA ALA A 40 0.39 13.60 -2.13
C ALA A 40 -0.05 15.07 -2.12
N ALA A 41 -1.36 15.33 -2.06
CA ALA A 41 -1.90 16.69 -1.93
C ALA A 41 -1.61 17.31 -0.55
N LEU A 42 -1.45 16.50 0.49
CA LEU A 42 -1.17 16.93 1.87
C LEU A 42 0.32 17.00 2.21
N CYS A 43 1.19 16.46 1.35
CA CYS A 43 2.63 16.30 1.59
C CYS A 43 3.45 16.88 0.44
N PRO A 44 3.56 18.21 0.32
CA PRO A 44 4.32 18.83 -0.76
C PRO A 44 5.80 18.42 -0.77
N GLU A 45 6.38 18.11 0.38
CA GLU A 45 7.78 17.72 0.56
C GLU A 45 8.11 16.35 -0.06
N LYS A 46 7.15 15.45 -0.16
CA LYS A 46 7.27 14.10 -0.73
C LYS A 46 6.31 13.88 -1.90
N ARG A 47 5.77 14.97 -2.46
CA ARG A 47 4.75 14.90 -3.51
C ARG A 47 5.19 14.12 -4.74
N GLU A 48 6.40 14.32 -5.21
CA GLU A 48 6.92 13.65 -6.41
C GLU A 48 7.02 12.14 -6.20
N ASP A 49 7.58 11.70 -5.08
CA ASP A 49 7.66 10.29 -4.72
C ASP A 49 6.26 9.67 -4.58
N LEU A 50 5.35 10.37 -3.91
CA LEU A 50 3.99 9.88 -3.70
C LEU A 50 3.21 9.76 -5.01
N LEU A 51 3.34 10.71 -5.94
CA LEU A 51 2.70 10.63 -7.24
C LEU A 51 3.29 9.50 -8.11
N LYS A 52 4.60 9.23 -8.00
CA LYS A 52 5.20 8.08 -8.67
C LYS A 52 4.74 6.76 -8.05
N ILE A 53 4.61 6.67 -6.73
CA ILE A 53 4.04 5.50 -6.06
C ILE A 53 2.58 5.29 -6.50
N ASP A 54 1.79 6.35 -6.58
CA ASP A 54 0.41 6.35 -7.05
C ASP A 54 0.30 5.78 -8.47
N ASP A 55 1.09 6.29 -9.40
CA ASP A 55 1.20 5.80 -10.77
C ASP A 55 1.54 4.30 -10.83
N LEU A 56 2.52 3.86 -10.04
CA LEU A 56 2.93 2.46 -9.96
C LEU A 56 1.85 1.56 -9.34
N ILE A 57 1.14 2.04 -8.33
CA ILE A 57 -0.03 1.32 -7.76
C ILE A 57 -1.12 1.17 -8.83
N TYR A 58 -1.34 2.20 -9.65
CA TYR A 58 -2.32 2.14 -10.72
C TYR A 58 -1.88 1.19 -11.84
N HIS A 59 -0.59 1.11 -12.15
CA HIS A 59 -0.03 0.09 -13.05
C HIS A 59 -0.18 -1.33 -12.51
N MET A 60 -0.15 -1.55 -11.19
CA MET A 60 -0.41 -2.86 -10.58
C MET A 60 -1.85 -3.35 -10.79
N ASN A 61 -2.82 -2.46 -10.95
CA ASN A 61 -4.24 -2.77 -10.96
C ASN A 61 -4.60 -3.98 -11.84
N PRO A 62 -4.22 -4.06 -13.13
CA PRO A 62 -4.55 -5.20 -13.98
C PRO A 62 -3.61 -6.42 -13.84
N SER A 63 -2.65 -6.42 -12.92
CA SER A 63 -1.53 -7.40 -12.88
C SER A 63 -1.98 -8.86 -12.75
N LEU A 64 -3.08 -9.13 -12.06
CA LEU A 64 -3.59 -10.49 -11.89
C LEU A 64 -4.36 -10.98 -13.12
N ARG A 65 -4.63 -10.10 -14.10
CA ARG A 65 -5.27 -10.45 -15.37
C ARG A 65 -4.29 -10.45 -16.55
N THR A 66 -3.35 -9.50 -16.57
CA THR A 66 -2.51 -9.23 -17.75
C THR A 66 -1.03 -9.58 -17.57
N PHE A 67 -0.57 -9.70 -16.33
CA PHE A 67 0.82 -9.91 -15.93
C PHE A 67 1.77 -8.78 -16.37
N PHE A 68 2.96 -8.73 -15.76
CA PHE A 68 4.04 -7.79 -16.05
C PHE A 68 3.62 -6.31 -15.95
N SER A 69 3.60 -5.78 -14.72
CA SER A 69 3.24 -4.38 -14.47
C SER A 69 4.28 -3.60 -13.67
N ILE A 70 5.17 -4.29 -12.94
CA ILE A 70 6.22 -3.67 -12.11
C ILE A 70 7.58 -4.26 -12.49
N THR A 71 8.52 -3.38 -12.85
CA THR A 71 9.88 -3.75 -13.21
C THR A 71 10.78 -3.88 -11.98
N GLU A 72 11.92 -4.57 -12.12
CA GLU A 72 12.96 -4.61 -11.08
C GLU A 72 13.53 -3.22 -10.76
N GLU A 73 13.58 -2.32 -11.73
CA GLU A 73 14.05 -0.94 -11.55
C GLU A 73 13.10 -0.15 -10.67
N GLU A 74 11.80 -0.34 -10.83
CA GLU A 74 10.78 0.30 -10.01
C GLU A 74 10.78 -0.25 -8.57
N VAL A 75 10.99 -1.56 -8.39
CA VAL A 75 11.21 -2.17 -7.07
C VAL A 75 12.44 -1.57 -6.39
N ARG A 76 13.58 -1.48 -7.12
CA ARG A 76 14.80 -0.85 -6.61
C ARG A 76 14.58 0.61 -6.23
N TRP A 77 13.93 1.39 -7.10
CA TRP A 77 13.63 2.79 -6.84
C TRP A 77 12.83 2.95 -5.54
N LEU A 78 11.79 2.16 -5.32
CA LEU A 78 10.99 2.25 -4.09
C LEU A 78 11.79 1.83 -2.85
N ASN A 79 12.66 0.82 -2.98
CA ASN A 79 13.56 0.42 -1.91
C ASN A 79 14.54 1.56 -1.54
N GLU A 80 15.10 2.26 -2.52
CA GLU A 80 15.97 3.42 -2.28
C GLU A 80 15.24 4.53 -1.52
N ARG A 81 13.98 4.84 -1.89
CA ARG A 81 13.14 5.82 -1.16
C ARG A 81 12.84 5.36 0.27
N LEU A 82 12.63 4.06 0.48
CA LEU A 82 12.47 3.49 1.82
C LEU A 82 13.76 3.62 2.65
N GLU A 83 14.91 3.31 2.08
CA GLU A 83 16.21 3.42 2.77
C GLU A 83 16.52 4.88 3.17
N GLU A 84 16.19 5.85 2.34
CA GLU A 84 16.31 7.28 2.69
C GLU A 84 15.46 7.62 3.93
N LEU A 85 14.20 7.21 3.96
CA LEU A 85 13.33 7.42 5.12
C LEU A 85 13.85 6.71 6.37
N LEU A 86 14.39 5.49 6.23
CA LEU A 86 15.02 4.77 7.34
C LEU A 86 16.20 5.53 7.92
N GLN A 87 17.04 6.13 7.08
CA GLN A 87 18.16 6.97 7.54
C GLN A 87 17.67 8.25 8.23
N GLU A 88 16.68 8.94 7.66
CA GLU A 88 16.10 10.15 8.25
C GLU A 88 15.40 9.87 9.59
N ASN A 89 14.82 8.70 9.76
CA ASN A 89 14.13 8.26 10.98
C ASN A 89 15.04 7.55 11.98
N LYS A 90 16.35 7.48 11.73
CA LYS A 90 17.28 6.76 12.59
C LYS A 90 17.19 7.21 14.06
N GLY A 91 16.95 6.26 14.94
CA GLY A 91 16.82 6.50 16.38
C GLY A 91 15.43 6.90 16.85
N ARG A 92 14.44 7.10 15.96
CA ARG A 92 13.08 7.54 16.33
C ARG A 92 12.20 6.42 16.86
N CYS A 93 12.36 5.19 16.36
CA CYS A 93 11.47 4.09 16.70
C CYS A 93 12.24 2.82 16.97
N ASN A 94 12.51 2.54 18.27
CA ASN A 94 13.17 1.32 18.73
C ASN A 94 12.16 0.29 19.27
N ARG A 95 10.85 0.58 19.20
CA ARG A 95 9.78 -0.22 19.78
C ARG A 95 8.49 -0.07 18.98
N PHE A 96 7.50 -0.90 19.28
CA PHE A 96 6.18 -0.73 18.70
C PHE A 96 5.56 0.60 19.13
N VAL A 97 4.88 1.26 18.17
CA VAL A 97 4.17 2.52 18.38
C VAL A 97 2.70 2.37 17.96
N LEU A 98 1.85 3.18 18.55
CA LEU A 98 0.47 3.29 18.09
C LEU A 98 0.44 3.95 16.70
N PRO A 99 -0.42 3.49 15.79
CA PRO A 99 -0.62 4.14 14.49
C PRO A 99 -1.45 5.44 14.66
N ALA A 100 -0.81 6.45 15.24
CA ALA A 100 -1.41 7.73 15.61
C ALA A 100 -0.49 8.87 15.18
N GLY A 101 -0.97 10.10 15.32
CA GLY A 101 -0.18 11.28 15.03
C GLY A 101 -0.97 12.36 14.29
N THR A 102 -0.28 13.09 13.44
CA THR A 102 -0.90 14.12 12.62
C THR A 102 -1.79 13.52 11.54
N GLN A 103 -2.67 14.31 10.95
CA GLN A 103 -3.60 13.85 9.93
C GLN A 103 -2.88 13.11 8.78
N ARG A 104 -1.82 13.70 8.24
CA ARG A 104 -1.06 13.12 7.12
C ARG A 104 -0.28 11.86 7.53
N ALA A 105 0.24 11.79 8.74
CA ALA A 105 0.86 10.59 9.29
C ALA A 105 -0.16 9.45 9.48
N CYS A 106 -1.36 9.76 9.98
CA CYS A 106 -2.46 8.80 10.08
C CYS A 106 -2.87 8.26 8.71
N PHE A 107 -2.90 9.09 7.67
CA PHE A 107 -3.15 8.64 6.29
C PHE A 107 -2.08 7.67 5.80
N ALA A 108 -0.81 7.96 6.06
CA ALA A 108 0.28 7.04 5.74
C ALA A 108 0.13 5.70 6.49
N HIS A 109 -0.32 5.70 7.75
CA HIS A 109 -0.64 4.47 8.48
C HIS A 109 -1.81 3.68 7.88
N VAL A 110 -2.83 4.34 7.33
CA VAL A 110 -3.91 3.66 6.58
C VAL A 110 -3.33 2.96 5.37
N LEU A 111 -2.56 3.66 4.53
CA LEU A 111 -1.90 3.09 3.35
C LEU A 111 -0.94 1.95 3.69
N ARG A 112 -0.22 2.06 4.82
CA ARG A 112 0.59 0.95 5.34
C ARG A 112 -0.23 -0.33 5.56
N THR A 113 -1.43 -0.20 6.13
CA THR A 113 -2.28 -1.38 6.37
C THR A 113 -2.91 -1.91 5.08
N ASP A 114 -3.23 -1.03 4.15
CA ASP A 114 -3.72 -1.44 2.83
C ASP A 114 -2.61 -2.19 2.05
N GLY A 115 -1.35 -1.77 2.15
CA GLY A 115 -0.21 -2.54 1.64
C GLY A 115 -0.14 -3.97 2.21
N LYS A 116 -0.43 -4.16 3.50
CA LYS A 116 -0.52 -5.51 4.10
C LYS A 116 -1.69 -6.33 3.56
N LYS A 117 -2.86 -5.70 3.34
CA LYS A 117 -4.00 -6.36 2.70
C LYS A 117 -3.63 -6.81 1.28
N LEU A 118 -2.94 -5.93 0.53
CA LEU A 118 -2.47 -6.22 -0.81
C LEU A 118 -1.56 -7.46 -0.85
N VAL A 119 -0.52 -7.49 -0.02
CA VAL A 119 0.38 -8.65 0.12
C VAL A 119 -0.40 -9.91 0.47
N ARG A 120 -1.33 -9.81 1.42
CA ARG A 120 -2.16 -10.96 1.83
C ARG A 120 -3.03 -11.48 0.70
N MET A 121 -3.57 -10.59 -0.12
CA MET A 121 -4.39 -10.94 -1.28
C MET A 121 -3.54 -11.62 -2.37
N LEU A 122 -2.34 -11.13 -2.65
CA LEU A 122 -1.40 -11.76 -3.58
C LEU A 122 -1.06 -13.19 -3.14
N TYR A 123 -0.78 -13.42 -1.84
CA TYR A 123 -0.55 -14.77 -1.33
C TYR A 123 -1.77 -15.66 -1.47
N ARG A 124 -2.97 -15.17 -1.18
CA ARG A 124 -4.21 -15.94 -1.36
C ARG A 124 -4.40 -16.35 -2.82
N HIS A 125 -4.19 -15.43 -3.75
CA HIS A 125 -4.30 -15.70 -5.19
C HIS A 125 -3.27 -16.75 -5.62
N ALA A 126 -2.02 -16.63 -5.22
CA ALA A 126 -0.98 -17.61 -5.52
C ALA A 126 -1.27 -18.98 -4.91
N GLN A 127 -1.75 -19.05 -3.66
CA GLN A 127 -2.12 -20.29 -2.97
C GLN A 127 -3.33 -20.99 -3.59
N SER A 128 -4.21 -20.24 -4.27
CA SER A 128 -5.33 -20.81 -5.06
C SER A 128 -4.93 -21.25 -6.48
N GLY A 129 -3.64 -21.20 -6.83
CA GLY A 129 -3.11 -21.59 -8.13
C GLY A 129 -3.01 -20.45 -9.16
N GLY A 130 -3.27 -19.22 -8.75
CA GLY A 130 -3.07 -18.03 -9.59
C GLY A 130 -1.60 -17.70 -9.78
N LYS A 131 -1.24 -17.13 -10.92
CA LYS A 131 0.12 -16.65 -11.17
C LYS A 131 0.31 -15.27 -10.57
N VAL A 132 1.39 -15.06 -9.83
CA VAL A 132 1.83 -13.77 -9.30
C VAL A 132 3.32 -13.61 -9.57
N GLU A 133 3.74 -12.50 -10.11
CA GLU A 133 5.15 -12.19 -10.36
C GLU A 133 5.87 -11.77 -9.08
N ASN A 134 7.16 -12.13 -8.94
CA ASN A 134 7.95 -11.82 -7.75
C ASN A 134 8.02 -10.32 -7.50
N ASN A 135 8.26 -9.52 -8.54
CA ASN A 135 8.31 -8.06 -8.42
C ASN A 135 7.05 -7.46 -7.82
N LEU A 136 5.90 -8.08 -8.06
CA LEU A 136 4.63 -7.62 -7.51
C LEU A 136 4.56 -7.86 -5.99
N PHE A 137 5.06 -9.01 -5.50
CA PHE A 137 5.19 -9.28 -4.08
C PHE A 137 6.17 -8.30 -3.41
N ASP A 138 7.34 -8.09 -4.03
CA ASP A 138 8.38 -7.24 -3.49
C ASP A 138 7.90 -5.79 -3.40
N PHE A 139 7.31 -5.28 -4.47
CA PHE A 139 6.77 -3.92 -4.51
C PHE A 139 5.64 -3.72 -3.47
N ALA A 140 4.70 -4.65 -3.36
CA ALA A 140 3.62 -4.58 -2.37
C ALA A 140 4.13 -4.59 -0.92
N ASN A 141 5.18 -5.36 -0.62
CA ASN A 141 5.83 -5.33 0.70
C ASN A 141 6.55 -4.01 0.95
N LEU A 142 7.28 -3.49 -0.04
CA LEU A 142 7.98 -2.20 0.04
C LEU A 142 7.00 -1.06 0.27
N ILE A 143 5.83 -1.05 -0.38
CA ILE A 143 4.76 -0.06 -0.13
C ILE A 143 4.41 0.00 1.36
N SER A 144 4.18 -1.14 2.00
CA SER A 144 3.85 -1.18 3.43
C SER A 144 4.97 -0.62 4.30
N GLY A 145 6.22 -0.96 3.99
CA GLY A 145 7.40 -0.44 4.67
C GLY A 145 7.57 1.06 4.48
N TYR A 146 7.45 1.53 3.23
CA TYR A 146 7.57 2.94 2.89
C TYR A 146 6.55 3.81 3.64
N PHE A 147 5.27 3.44 3.61
CA PHE A 147 4.24 4.22 4.30
C PHE A 147 4.38 4.18 5.81
N PHE A 148 4.96 3.11 6.39
CA PHE A 148 5.30 3.12 7.81
C PHE A 148 6.38 4.15 8.12
N GLN A 149 7.47 4.15 7.38
CA GLN A 149 8.57 5.09 7.59
C GLN A 149 8.14 6.53 7.26
N LEU A 150 7.31 6.71 6.24
CA LEU A 150 6.73 8.02 5.92
C LEU A 150 5.85 8.54 7.06
N ALA A 151 5.04 7.69 7.71
CA ALA A 151 4.23 8.11 8.85
C ALA A 151 5.09 8.65 10.00
N LEU A 152 6.17 7.94 10.34
CA LEU A 152 7.13 8.39 11.38
C LEU A 152 7.80 9.71 10.97
N TRP A 153 8.20 9.82 9.72
CA TRP A 153 8.82 11.03 9.19
C TRP A 153 7.87 12.23 9.25
N LEU A 154 6.61 12.05 8.83
CA LEU A 154 5.59 13.10 8.85
C LEU A 154 5.27 13.55 10.28
N ASN A 155 5.13 12.62 11.23
CA ASN A 155 4.95 12.96 12.64
C ASN A 155 6.09 13.84 13.13
N ALA A 156 7.32 13.49 12.78
CA ALA A 156 8.49 14.25 13.16
C ALA A 156 8.54 15.66 12.56
N GLN A 157 8.20 15.79 11.25
CA GLN A 157 8.13 17.10 10.60
C GLN A 157 7.09 18.00 11.26
N ASP A 158 5.99 17.41 11.73
CA ASP A 158 4.88 18.12 12.36
C ASP A 158 5.06 18.28 13.89
N GLY A 159 6.19 17.85 14.45
CA GLY A 159 6.49 17.98 15.89
C GLY A 159 5.69 17.03 16.78
N PHE A 160 5.19 15.91 16.24
CA PHE A 160 4.48 14.89 17.00
C PHE A 160 5.45 13.78 17.42
N GLU A 161 5.44 13.42 18.71
CA GLU A 161 6.20 12.29 19.25
C GLU A 161 5.41 11.00 19.17
N GLU A 162 6.08 9.92 18.74
CA GLU A 162 5.45 8.60 18.64
C GLU A 162 4.96 8.10 20.01
N ILE A 163 3.75 7.57 20.05
CA ILE A 163 3.17 6.99 21.25
C ILE A 163 3.62 5.54 21.37
N PRO A 164 4.44 5.19 22.39
CA PRO A 164 4.88 3.82 22.57
C PRO A 164 3.72 2.86 22.83
N PHE A 165 3.78 1.69 22.22
CA PHE A 165 2.84 0.61 22.49
C PHE A 165 3.52 -0.53 23.25
N VAL A 166 2.95 -0.89 24.40
CA VAL A 166 3.38 -2.05 25.19
C VAL A 166 2.31 -3.13 25.08
N SER A 167 2.67 -4.23 24.41
CA SER A 167 1.76 -5.35 24.24
C SER A 167 1.47 -6.04 25.59
N ARG A 168 0.22 -6.42 25.80
CA ARG A 168 -0.17 -7.27 26.94
C ARG A 168 0.21 -8.74 26.73
N ASN A 169 0.38 -9.13 25.47
CA ASN A 169 0.57 -10.52 25.06
C ASN A 169 2.03 -10.88 24.76
N TYR A 170 2.84 -9.90 24.38
CA TYR A 170 4.26 -10.08 24.09
C TYR A 170 5.08 -9.38 25.19
N LYS A 171 5.75 -10.19 26.01
CA LYS A 171 6.66 -9.72 27.06
C LYS A 171 8.11 -9.81 26.59
#